data_112829d996e2e958a6e0eca89951f80a
#
_entry.id   112829d996e2e958a6e0eca89951f80a
#
_cell.length_a   1.000
_cell.length_b   1.000
_cell.length_c   1.000
_cell.angle_alpha   90.00
_cell.angle_beta   90.00
_cell.angle_gamma   90.00
#
_symmetry.space_group_name_H-M   'P 1'
#
loop_
_entity.id
_entity.type
_entity.pdbx_description
1 polymer ?
#
loop_
_entity_poly.entity_id
_entity_poly.type
_entity_poly.pdbx_seq_one_letter_code
_entity_poly.pdbx_strand_id
1 'polypeptide(L)'
;MNKLIISLAAAILSLPVAADEGMWLLPLLKGQKFPEMQALGLKLQDYDIYSPDSASLKDAVVIFGGGCTGEIVSPEGLLLTNHHCGYGCIQRHSTLEHDYLTDGFWAMSRDQELPNPGMTVTFIDKIEDVTDYVKKELEKDTDPNSMNFLSPKFLNGLAKAKVGEKFLQDNPGT
;
A
#
# COMPACT_ATOMS: atom_id res chain seq x y z
N MET A 1 -43.98 -22.71 16.79
CA MET A 1 -43.01 -21.59 16.94
C MET A 1 -43.71 -20.32 16.47
N ASN A 2 -43.94 -19.38 17.32
CA ASN A 2 -44.77 -18.21 17.04
C ASN A 2 -44.15 -17.34 15.93
N LYS A 3 -44.95 -17.08 14.87
CA LYS A 3 -44.54 -16.19 13.75
C LYS A 3 -44.00 -14.83 14.27
N LEU A 4 -44.54 -14.36 15.39
CA LEU A 4 -44.09 -13.11 16.04
C LEU A 4 -42.64 -13.21 16.53
N ILE A 5 -42.21 -14.34 17.09
CA ILE A 5 -40.83 -14.55 17.55
C ILE A 5 -39.86 -14.60 16.36
N ILE A 6 -40.26 -15.21 15.27
CA ILE A 6 -39.42 -15.26 14.05
C ILE A 6 -39.30 -13.87 13.43
N SER A 7 -40.39 -13.08 13.40
CA SER A 7 -40.35 -11.72 12.87
C SER A 7 -39.50 -10.81 13.76
N LEU A 8 -39.55 -10.96 15.10
CA LEU A 8 -38.73 -10.19 16.02
C LEU A 8 -37.23 -10.56 15.91
N ALA A 9 -36.93 -11.86 15.76
CA ALA A 9 -35.57 -12.32 15.53
C ALA A 9 -35.00 -11.83 14.19
N ALA A 10 -35.80 -11.82 13.12
CA ALA A 10 -35.41 -11.27 11.83
C ALA A 10 -35.15 -9.74 11.89
N ALA A 11 -35.98 -9.00 12.65
CA ALA A 11 -35.79 -7.56 12.84
C ALA A 11 -34.52 -7.22 13.64
N ILE A 12 -34.13 -8.06 14.60
CA ILE A 12 -32.87 -7.88 15.34
C ILE A 12 -31.65 -8.19 14.47
N LEU A 13 -31.76 -9.14 13.52
CA LEU A 13 -30.69 -9.48 12.58
C LEU A 13 -30.50 -8.44 11.47
N SER A 14 -31.47 -7.52 11.28
CA SER A 14 -31.40 -6.44 10.28
C SER A 14 -30.85 -5.12 10.85
N LEU A 15 -30.19 -5.12 12.01
CA LEU A 15 -29.52 -3.93 12.48
C LEU A 15 -28.42 -3.55 11.46
N PRO A 16 -28.35 -2.25 11.07
CA PRO A 16 -27.30 -1.82 10.17
C PRO A 16 -25.94 -2.03 10.84
N VAL A 17 -25.13 -2.89 10.26
CA VAL A 17 -23.72 -3.00 10.63
C VAL A 17 -23.04 -1.79 10.02
N ALA A 18 -22.72 -0.81 10.85
CA ALA A 18 -21.85 0.28 10.44
C ALA A 18 -20.42 -0.30 10.30
N ALA A 19 -19.92 -0.32 9.08
CA ALA A 19 -18.53 -0.61 8.80
C ALA A 19 -17.81 0.71 8.56
N ASP A 20 -16.61 0.86 9.13
CA ASP A 20 -15.78 2.01 8.86
C ASP A 20 -15.27 1.96 7.42
N GLU A 21 -15.20 3.13 6.79
CA GLU A 21 -14.59 3.28 5.48
C GLU A 21 -13.07 3.08 5.61
N GLY A 22 -12.45 2.61 4.54
CA GLY A 22 -11.02 2.38 4.46
C GLY A 22 -10.30 3.18 3.39
N MET A 23 -9.01 2.89 3.20
CA MET A 23 -8.16 3.45 2.15
C MET A 23 -7.99 4.97 2.20
N TRP A 24 -7.89 5.51 3.41
CA TRP A 24 -7.62 6.93 3.63
C TRP A 24 -6.20 7.30 3.21
N LEU A 25 -6.04 8.45 2.56
CA LEU A 25 -4.72 8.97 2.22
C LEU A 25 -3.98 9.39 3.50
N LEU A 26 -2.81 8.82 3.73
CA LEU A 26 -2.03 9.02 4.96
C LEU A 26 -1.80 10.51 5.31
N PRO A 27 -1.41 11.40 4.37
CA PRO A 27 -1.22 12.82 4.66
C PRO A 27 -2.49 13.54 5.11
N LEU A 28 -3.68 13.03 4.75
CA LEU A 28 -4.97 13.63 5.08
C LEU A 28 -5.61 13.01 6.33
N LEU A 29 -5.07 11.91 6.83
CA LEU A 29 -5.63 11.13 7.93
C LEU A 29 -5.85 11.97 9.18
N LYS A 30 -4.89 12.84 9.52
CA LYS A 30 -4.95 13.75 10.68
C LYS A 30 -6.23 14.59 10.71
N GLY A 31 -6.62 15.17 9.59
CA GLY A 31 -7.78 16.04 9.49
C GLY A 31 -9.11 15.31 9.26
N GLN A 32 -9.07 14.07 8.83
CA GLN A 32 -10.25 13.34 8.38
C GLN A 32 -10.72 12.26 9.36
N LYS A 33 -9.84 11.39 9.80
CA LYS A 33 -10.20 10.19 10.57
C LYS A 33 -9.47 10.02 11.89
N PHE A 34 -8.38 10.72 12.10
CA PHE A 34 -7.55 10.53 13.28
C PHE A 34 -8.30 10.69 14.62
N PRO A 35 -9.17 11.70 14.81
CA PRO A 35 -9.95 11.82 16.06
C PRO A 35 -10.88 10.63 16.30
N GLU A 36 -11.48 10.08 15.25
CA GLU A 36 -12.33 8.89 15.32
C GLU A 36 -11.51 7.65 15.69
N MET A 37 -10.35 7.45 15.09
CA MET A 37 -9.41 6.37 15.42
C MET A 37 -8.96 6.44 16.90
N GLN A 38 -8.71 7.64 17.40
CA GLN A 38 -8.38 7.85 18.82
C GLN A 38 -9.56 7.50 19.75
N ALA A 39 -10.78 7.86 19.36
CA ALA A 39 -11.99 7.51 20.12
C ALA A 39 -12.20 5.99 20.16
N LEU A 40 -11.81 5.27 19.11
CA LEU A 40 -11.81 3.81 19.05
C LEU A 40 -10.64 3.15 19.78
N GLY A 41 -9.73 3.94 20.33
CA GLY A 41 -8.64 3.46 21.19
C GLY A 41 -7.24 3.49 20.58
N LEU A 42 -7.05 4.13 19.42
CA LEU A 42 -5.71 4.32 18.86
C LEU A 42 -4.83 5.12 19.84
N LYS A 43 -3.64 4.58 20.11
CA LYS A 43 -2.66 5.20 21.03
C LYS A 43 -1.53 5.93 20.29
N LEU A 44 -1.33 5.61 19.01
CA LEU A 44 -0.34 6.29 18.16
C LEU A 44 -0.75 7.73 17.92
N GLN A 45 0.25 8.57 17.68
CA GLN A 45 0.03 9.91 17.18
C GLN A 45 -0.01 9.92 15.65
N ASP A 46 -0.48 10.99 15.04
CA ASP A 46 -0.57 11.12 13.59
C ASP A 46 0.81 11.00 12.90
N TYR A 47 1.85 11.57 13.50
CA TYR A 47 3.22 11.48 13.00
C TYR A 47 3.85 10.09 13.18
N ASP A 48 3.36 9.26 14.10
CA ASP A 48 3.79 7.86 14.23
C ASP A 48 3.30 7.02 13.04
N ILE A 49 2.18 7.41 12.44
CA ILE A 49 1.58 6.73 11.28
C ILE A 49 2.23 7.23 9.98
N TYR A 50 2.28 8.55 9.82
CA TYR A 50 2.87 9.18 8.65
C TYR A 50 3.65 10.43 9.04
N SER A 51 4.93 10.44 8.72
CA SER A 51 5.78 11.61 8.76
C SER A 51 6.57 11.72 7.45
N PRO A 52 6.62 12.90 6.80
CA PRO A 52 7.46 13.11 5.63
C PRO A 52 8.95 13.22 5.99
N ASP A 53 9.26 13.62 7.24
CA ASP A 53 10.61 14.04 7.66
C ASP A 53 11.21 13.15 8.76
N SER A 54 10.45 12.20 9.28
CA SER A 54 10.86 11.32 10.39
C SER A 54 10.39 9.89 10.17
N ALA A 55 11.05 8.94 10.82
CA ALA A 55 10.61 7.55 10.81
C ALA A 55 9.17 7.43 11.34
N SER A 56 8.36 6.68 10.62
CA SER A 56 6.95 6.44 10.92
C SER A 56 6.51 5.08 10.39
N LEU A 57 5.29 4.66 10.68
CA LEU A 57 4.76 3.38 10.24
C LEU A 57 4.80 3.22 8.71
N LYS A 58 4.72 4.33 7.93
CA LYS A 58 4.86 4.29 6.48
C LYS A 58 6.15 3.62 6.01
N ASP A 59 7.23 3.75 6.79
CA ASP A 59 8.54 3.22 6.41
C ASP A 59 8.65 1.69 6.58
N ALA A 60 7.71 1.10 7.31
CA ALA A 60 7.60 -0.34 7.42
C ALA A 60 6.80 -0.96 6.28
N VAL A 61 5.97 -0.19 5.57
CA VAL A 61 5.11 -0.68 4.49
C VAL A 61 5.77 -0.40 3.14
N VAL A 62 5.93 -1.45 2.34
CA VAL A 62 6.67 -1.38 1.07
C VAL A 62 5.86 -1.93 -0.10
N ILE A 63 6.19 -1.50 -1.30
CA ILE A 63 5.74 -2.15 -2.52
C ILE A 63 6.69 -3.33 -2.76
N PHE A 64 6.16 -4.53 -2.70
CA PHE A 64 6.91 -5.77 -2.90
C PHE A 64 6.85 -6.20 -4.38
N GLY A 65 8.02 -6.40 -4.99
CA GLY A 65 8.12 -6.77 -6.39
C GLY A 65 7.44 -5.74 -7.30
N GLY A 66 6.53 -6.19 -8.15
CA GLY A 66 5.88 -5.35 -9.16
C GLY A 66 4.51 -4.79 -8.79
N GLY A 67 4.08 -4.82 -7.51
CA GLY A 67 2.79 -4.26 -7.14
C GLY A 67 2.06 -4.91 -5.97
N CYS A 68 2.69 -5.84 -5.26
CA CYS A 68 2.18 -6.34 -3.98
C CYS A 68 2.57 -5.40 -2.84
N THR A 69 1.90 -5.54 -1.71
CA THR A 69 2.32 -4.90 -0.45
C THR A 69 3.12 -5.89 0.39
N GLY A 70 4.12 -5.39 1.08
CA GLY A 70 4.86 -6.12 2.10
C GLY A 70 5.13 -5.25 3.31
N GLU A 71 5.43 -5.87 4.45
CA GLU A 71 5.73 -5.20 5.71
C GLU A 71 7.09 -5.64 6.23
N ILE A 72 7.97 -4.68 6.52
CA ILE A 72 9.25 -4.91 7.19
C ILE A 72 8.98 -4.97 8.70
N VAL A 73 9.22 -6.13 9.29
CA VAL A 73 8.87 -6.40 10.70
C VAL A 73 10.09 -6.63 11.61
N SER A 74 11.30 -6.46 11.08
CA SER A 74 12.51 -6.53 11.90
C SER A 74 13.56 -5.52 11.44
N PRO A 75 14.48 -5.13 12.33
CA PRO A 75 15.61 -4.26 11.97
C PRO A 75 16.60 -4.90 11.00
N GLU A 76 16.48 -6.19 10.80
CA GLU A 76 17.33 -6.97 9.88
C GLU A 76 16.68 -7.22 8.53
N GLY A 77 15.49 -6.62 8.27
CA GLY A 77 14.80 -6.69 6.99
C GLY A 77 13.92 -7.93 6.79
N LEU A 78 13.46 -8.59 7.88
CA LEU A 78 12.42 -9.61 7.73
C LEU A 78 11.15 -8.96 7.16
N LEU A 79 10.73 -9.47 6.01
CA LEU A 79 9.57 -8.96 5.29
C LEU A 79 8.45 -10.00 5.30
N LEU A 80 7.25 -9.55 5.61
CA LEU A 80 6.01 -10.32 5.46
C LEU A 80 5.25 -9.85 4.22
N THR A 81 4.64 -10.78 3.51
CA THR A 81 3.74 -10.49 2.38
C THR A 81 2.76 -11.64 2.17
N ASN A 82 1.84 -11.51 1.23
CA ASN A 82 0.89 -12.56 0.90
C ASN A 82 1.55 -13.67 0.09
N HIS A 83 1.10 -14.92 0.29
CA HIS A 83 1.60 -16.10 -0.42
C HIS A 83 1.57 -15.91 -1.95
N HIS A 84 0.48 -15.37 -2.51
CA HIS A 84 0.36 -15.19 -3.95
C HIS A 84 1.40 -14.20 -4.52
N CYS A 85 1.90 -13.27 -3.72
CA CYS A 85 2.97 -12.33 -4.12
C CYS A 85 4.33 -13.02 -4.24
N GLY A 86 4.58 -14.03 -3.39
CA GLY A 86 5.79 -14.86 -3.41
C GLY A 86 5.69 -16.11 -4.27
N TYR A 87 4.51 -16.43 -4.82
CA TYR A 87 4.23 -17.70 -5.47
C TYR A 87 5.26 -18.06 -6.55
N GLY A 88 5.59 -17.14 -7.44
CA GLY A 88 6.58 -17.38 -8.50
C GLY A 88 8.00 -17.63 -7.97
N CYS A 89 8.36 -17.07 -6.82
CA CYS A 89 9.62 -17.34 -6.15
C CYS A 89 9.62 -18.74 -5.56
N ILE A 90 8.57 -19.11 -4.84
CA ILE A 90 8.40 -20.45 -4.25
C ILE A 90 8.44 -21.52 -5.35
N GLN A 91 7.73 -21.29 -6.45
CA GLN A 91 7.70 -22.21 -7.60
C GLN A 91 9.10 -22.39 -8.22
N ARG A 92 9.89 -21.33 -8.37
CA ARG A 92 11.26 -21.44 -8.92
C ARG A 92 12.20 -22.28 -8.05
N HIS A 93 11.97 -22.30 -6.76
CA HIS A 93 12.75 -23.11 -5.82
C HIS A 93 12.22 -24.52 -5.62
N SER A 94 10.97 -24.79 -6.02
CA SER A 94 10.36 -26.11 -5.90
C SER A 94 10.90 -27.07 -6.96
N THR A 95 11.13 -28.31 -6.57
CA THR A 95 11.57 -29.43 -7.42
C THR A 95 10.66 -30.63 -7.19
N LEU A 96 10.87 -31.70 -7.95
CA LEU A 96 10.15 -32.97 -7.72
C LEU A 96 10.51 -33.61 -6.36
N GLU A 97 11.68 -33.28 -5.82
CA GLU A 97 12.17 -33.80 -4.53
C GLU A 97 11.78 -32.92 -3.36
N HIS A 98 11.56 -31.61 -3.63
CA HIS A 98 11.19 -30.58 -2.66
C HIS A 98 10.07 -29.71 -3.20
N ASP A 99 8.83 -30.10 -2.97
CA ASP A 99 7.66 -29.33 -3.39
C ASP A 99 7.29 -28.26 -2.35
N TYR A 100 8.03 -27.15 -2.35
CA TYR A 100 7.79 -26.04 -1.42
C TYR A 100 6.43 -25.37 -1.60
N LEU A 101 5.76 -25.54 -2.74
CA LEU A 101 4.37 -25.04 -2.90
C LEU A 101 3.39 -25.85 -2.08
N THR A 102 3.57 -27.18 -1.97
CA THR A 102 2.71 -28.09 -1.22
C THR A 102 3.15 -28.19 0.24
N ASP A 103 4.44 -28.40 0.47
CA ASP A 103 5.00 -28.74 1.79
C ASP A 103 5.37 -27.51 2.61
N GLY A 104 5.50 -26.36 1.95
CA GLY A 104 6.03 -25.14 2.54
C GLY A 104 7.57 -25.19 2.67
N PHE A 105 8.13 -24.06 3.09
CA PHE A 105 9.57 -23.93 3.37
C PHE A 105 9.77 -23.03 4.58
N TRP A 106 10.64 -23.43 5.48
CA TRP A 106 11.00 -22.65 6.64
C TRP A 106 12.51 -22.66 6.84
N ALA A 107 13.16 -21.52 6.63
CA ALA A 107 14.56 -21.33 6.97
C ALA A 107 14.70 -21.10 8.48
N MET A 108 15.47 -21.97 9.15
CA MET A 108 15.74 -21.85 10.59
C MET A 108 16.89 -20.88 10.89
N SER A 109 17.65 -20.52 9.85
CA SER A 109 18.80 -19.61 9.91
C SER A 109 18.98 -18.92 8.55
N ARG A 110 19.73 -17.81 8.50
CA ARG A 110 19.93 -17.03 7.27
C ARG A 110 20.66 -17.77 6.16
N ASP A 111 21.54 -18.68 6.51
CA ASP A 111 22.27 -19.52 5.56
C ASP A 111 21.36 -20.55 4.85
N GLN A 112 20.18 -20.80 5.39
CA GLN A 112 19.15 -21.64 4.79
C GLN A 112 18.18 -20.85 3.91
N GLU A 113 18.20 -19.53 3.95
CA GLU A 113 17.32 -18.71 3.12
C GLU A 113 17.65 -18.88 1.64
N LEU A 114 16.62 -19.05 0.81
CA LEU A 114 16.79 -19.25 -0.63
C LEU A 114 16.82 -17.90 -1.35
N PRO A 115 17.87 -17.57 -2.10
CA PRO A 115 18.02 -16.26 -2.72
C PRO A 115 17.03 -16.04 -3.86
N ASN A 116 16.50 -14.83 -3.97
CA ASN A 116 15.61 -14.41 -5.04
C ASN A 116 16.22 -13.23 -5.84
N PRO A 117 17.18 -13.51 -6.75
CA PRO A 117 17.84 -12.47 -7.52
C PRO A 117 16.84 -11.62 -8.31
N GLY A 118 17.03 -10.30 -8.27
CA GLY A 118 16.14 -9.33 -8.96
C GLY A 118 14.84 -9.03 -8.23
N MET A 119 14.57 -9.63 -7.07
CA MET A 119 13.47 -9.22 -6.20
C MET A 119 13.84 -7.91 -5.51
N THR A 120 12.93 -6.93 -5.56
CA THR A 120 13.12 -5.62 -4.96
C THR A 120 11.92 -5.23 -4.12
N VAL A 121 12.14 -4.33 -3.18
CA VAL A 121 11.11 -3.61 -2.47
C VAL A 121 11.28 -2.11 -2.69
N THR A 122 10.18 -1.39 -2.79
CA THR A 122 10.18 0.06 -2.94
C THR A 122 9.55 0.69 -1.72
N PHE A 123 10.28 1.58 -1.07
CA PHE A 123 9.80 2.36 0.07
C PHE A 123 9.10 3.63 -0.42
N ILE A 124 8.05 4.04 0.27
CA ILE A 124 7.43 5.35 0.07
C ILE A 124 8.26 6.37 0.84
N ASP A 125 8.99 7.21 0.13
CA ASP A 125 9.73 8.32 0.73
C ASP A 125 8.76 9.36 1.29
N LYS A 126 7.95 9.98 0.42
CA LYS A 126 6.93 10.93 0.82
C LYS A 126 5.76 10.96 -0.16
N ILE A 127 4.63 11.48 0.31
CA ILE A 127 3.43 11.73 -0.49
C ILE A 127 3.16 13.24 -0.42
N GLU A 128 3.06 13.90 -1.57
CA GLU A 128 2.78 15.32 -1.68
C GLU A 128 1.47 15.57 -2.46
N ASP A 129 0.68 16.54 -2.02
CA ASP A 129 -0.42 17.06 -2.82
C ASP A 129 0.13 17.96 -3.93
N VAL A 130 -0.06 17.56 -5.17
CA VAL A 130 0.38 18.29 -6.36
C VAL A 130 -0.78 18.89 -7.14
N THR A 131 -1.97 18.96 -6.55
CA THR A 131 -3.19 19.43 -7.21
C THR A 131 -3.02 20.80 -7.86
N ASP A 132 -2.49 21.77 -7.14
CA ASP A 132 -2.32 23.13 -7.67
C ASP A 132 -1.26 23.21 -8.77
N TYR A 133 -0.21 22.38 -8.65
CA TYR A 133 0.79 22.25 -9.71
C TYR A 133 0.17 21.70 -11.00
N VAL A 134 -0.60 20.62 -10.89
CA VAL A 134 -1.26 20.01 -12.05
C VAL A 134 -2.28 20.96 -12.66
N LYS A 135 -3.11 21.64 -11.86
CA LYS A 135 -4.08 22.63 -12.36
C LYS A 135 -3.39 23.74 -13.15
N LYS A 136 -2.31 24.30 -12.63
CA LYS A 136 -1.54 25.36 -13.30
C LYS A 136 -0.94 24.88 -14.64
N GLU A 137 -0.52 23.62 -14.72
CA GLU A 137 -0.03 23.06 -15.99
C GLU A 137 -1.17 22.80 -16.99
N LEU A 138 -2.36 22.41 -16.51
CA LEU A 138 -3.55 22.25 -17.34
C LEU A 138 -4.07 23.58 -17.91
N GLU A 139 -3.94 24.69 -17.18
CA GLU A 139 -4.31 26.04 -17.68
C GLU A 139 -3.52 26.46 -18.93
N LYS A 140 -2.39 25.84 -19.19
CA LYS A 140 -1.60 26.07 -20.41
C LYS A 140 -2.17 25.37 -21.65
N ASP A 141 -3.06 24.40 -21.43
CA ASP A 141 -3.75 23.69 -22.51
C ASP A 141 -4.93 24.52 -23.00
N THR A 142 -4.86 25.00 -24.22
CA THR A 142 -5.86 25.88 -24.83
C THR A 142 -6.97 25.11 -25.58
N ASP A 143 -6.87 23.79 -25.67
CA ASP A 143 -7.90 22.97 -26.30
C ASP A 143 -9.02 22.65 -25.29
N PRO A 144 -10.26 23.21 -25.50
CA PRO A 144 -11.37 22.98 -24.59
C PRO A 144 -11.86 21.51 -24.56
N ASN A 145 -11.48 20.71 -25.53
CA ASN A 145 -11.82 19.28 -25.61
C ASN A 145 -10.67 18.37 -25.14
N SER A 146 -9.58 18.96 -24.67
CA SER A 146 -8.45 18.20 -24.18
C SER A 146 -8.81 17.35 -22.96
N MET A 147 -8.38 16.10 -23.01
CA MET A 147 -8.48 15.14 -21.89
C MET A 147 -7.09 14.84 -21.30
N ASN A 148 -6.16 15.78 -21.42
CA ASN A 148 -4.77 15.60 -20.97
C ASN A 148 -4.66 15.21 -19.49
N PHE A 149 -5.56 15.71 -18.63
CA PHE A 149 -5.59 15.34 -17.20
C PHE A 149 -5.85 13.85 -16.94
N LEU A 150 -6.35 13.09 -17.94
CA LEU A 150 -6.50 11.63 -17.89
C LEU A 150 -5.38 10.89 -18.62
N SER A 151 -4.48 11.63 -19.30
CA SER A 151 -3.42 11.01 -20.10
C SER A 151 -2.25 10.57 -19.22
N PRO A 152 -1.92 9.26 -19.16
CA PRO A 152 -0.72 8.79 -18.46
C PRO A 152 0.56 9.47 -18.96
N LYS A 153 0.65 9.75 -20.27
CA LYS A 153 1.80 10.45 -20.85
C LYS A 153 1.97 11.86 -20.28
N PHE A 154 0.87 12.60 -20.16
CA PHE A 154 0.88 13.94 -19.60
C PHE A 154 1.25 13.90 -18.11
N LEU A 155 0.57 13.05 -17.33
CA LEU A 155 0.80 12.92 -15.88
C LEU A 155 2.24 12.47 -15.58
N ASN A 156 2.76 11.49 -16.31
CA ASN A 156 4.15 11.05 -16.17
C ASN A 156 5.15 12.13 -16.57
N GLY A 157 4.82 12.95 -17.56
CA GLY A 157 5.62 14.12 -17.93
C GLY A 157 5.70 15.15 -16.80
N LEU A 158 4.58 15.44 -16.14
CA LEU A 158 4.52 16.33 -15.00
C LEU A 158 5.29 15.75 -13.78
N ALA A 159 5.12 14.46 -13.50
CA ALA A 159 5.85 13.78 -12.44
C ALA A 159 7.37 13.89 -12.65
N LYS A 160 7.87 13.59 -13.84
CA LYS A 160 9.28 13.74 -14.20
C LYS A 160 9.78 15.17 -14.04
N ALA A 161 9.00 16.15 -14.47
CA ALA A 161 9.37 17.56 -14.32
C ALA A 161 9.39 18.00 -12.85
N LYS A 162 8.50 17.47 -12.02
CA LYS A 162 8.40 17.80 -10.58
C LYS A 162 9.53 17.21 -9.76
N VAL A 163 9.83 15.91 -9.93
CA VAL A 163 10.83 15.20 -9.13
C VAL A 163 12.24 15.19 -9.74
N GLY A 164 12.33 15.46 -11.03
CA GLY A 164 13.59 15.46 -11.80
C GLY A 164 13.98 14.09 -12.32
N GLU A 165 14.62 14.08 -13.50
CA GLU A 165 15.00 12.81 -14.16
C GLU A 165 16.04 12.02 -13.37
N LYS A 166 16.96 12.69 -12.68
CA LYS A 166 17.98 12.02 -11.87
C LYS A 166 17.35 11.22 -10.73
N PHE A 167 16.38 11.81 -10.03
CA PHE A 167 15.67 11.11 -8.96
C PHE A 167 15.00 9.83 -9.46
N LEU A 168 14.36 9.90 -10.63
CA LEU A 168 13.67 8.73 -11.23
C LEU A 168 14.65 7.65 -11.72
N GLN A 169 15.86 8.04 -12.15
CA GLN A 169 16.92 7.09 -12.52
C GLN A 169 17.48 6.37 -11.29
N ASP A 170 17.66 7.10 -10.19
CA ASP A 170 18.19 6.56 -8.94
C ASP A 170 17.13 5.73 -8.16
N ASN A 171 15.84 5.94 -8.46
CA ASN A 171 14.70 5.30 -7.81
C ASN A 171 13.73 4.71 -8.87
N PRO A 172 14.10 3.64 -9.56
CA PRO A 172 13.25 3.02 -10.56
C PRO A 172 12.00 2.43 -9.90
N GLY A 173 10.83 2.81 -10.40
CA GLY A 173 9.53 2.36 -9.86
C GLY A 173 8.76 3.45 -9.09
N THR A 174 9.29 4.66 -9.05
CA THR A 174 8.56 5.86 -8.56
C THR A 174 7.73 6.51 -9.67
#